data_2d67f16f663091d3261cc3ffd160ccae
#
_entry.id   2d67f16f663091d3261cc3ffd160ccae
#
_cell.length_a   1.000
_cell.length_b   1.000
_cell.length_c   1.000
_cell.angle_alpha   90.00
_cell.angle_beta   90.00
_cell.angle_gamma   90.00
#
_symmetry.space_group_name_H-M   'P 1'
#
loop_
_entity.id
_entity.type
_entity.pdbx_description
1 polymer ?
#
loop_
_entity_poly.entity_id
_entity_poly.type
_entity_poly.pdbx_seq_one_letter_code
_entity_poly.pdbx_strand_id
1 'polypeptide(L)'
;MSGTLDLPTRKHEAWRYSAVDKLRAGDLGKWRQIEVASGDNVRELLLISDENAETEVVQLRVNIADDARFELFGVIASGEFSRVEVEVTMGRGAHFEMGGITVGGRNTVREFVTRVNHAEPEATSNQTVRSVHWGAGTGNFLGAIDVARHAQKTDAAQDFKGLLLEKGASVNAVPQLEIFADDVKCAHGATVGQLDETARFYMAARGLSPDLARRLLVQAFIGDALVGLDDEEAHEKLLGTALDKLDKHL
;
A
#
# COMPACT_ATOMS: atom_id res chain seq x y z
N MET A 1 -9.23 -4.74 34.94
CA MET A 1 -8.74 -6.00 34.36
C MET A 1 -7.96 -5.62 33.09
N SER A 2 -6.62 -5.61 33.16
CA SER A 2 -5.77 -5.37 32.02
C SER A 2 -5.75 -6.64 31.18
N GLY A 3 -6.57 -6.70 30.13
CA GLY A 3 -6.42 -7.74 29.14
C GLY A 3 -5.05 -7.55 28.47
N THR A 4 -4.14 -8.47 28.69
CA THR A 4 -2.96 -8.63 27.85
C THR A 4 -3.47 -8.84 26.42
N LEU A 5 -3.32 -7.83 25.57
CA LEU A 5 -3.52 -8.01 24.14
C LEU A 5 -2.48 -9.05 23.70
N ASP A 6 -2.96 -10.26 23.39
CA ASP A 6 -2.10 -11.28 22.77
C ASP A 6 -1.60 -10.75 21.45
N LEU A 7 -0.29 -10.61 21.32
CA LEU A 7 0.32 -10.17 20.06
C LEU A 7 0.01 -11.19 18.95
N PRO A 8 -0.22 -10.73 17.73
CA PRO A 8 -0.45 -11.63 16.61
C PRO A 8 0.77 -12.50 16.35
N THR A 9 0.53 -13.65 15.78
CA THR A 9 1.58 -14.59 15.35
C THR A 9 1.49 -14.84 13.86
N ARG A 10 2.53 -15.36 13.25
CA ARG A 10 2.54 -15.79 11.83
C ARG A 10 1.51 -16.88 11.47
N LYS A 11 0.81 -17.44 12.48
CA LYS A 11 -0.32 -18.35 12.24
C LYS A 11 -1.59 -17.61 11.79
N HIS A 12 -1.70 -16.33 12.13
CA HIS A 12 -2.78 -15.49 11.61
C HIS A 12 -2.43 -15.07 10.19
N GLU A 13 -3.33 -15.30 9.25
CA GLU A 13 -3.08 -15.09 7.80
C GLU A 13 -2.60 -13.69 7.49
N ALA A 14 -3.26 -12.66 8.04
CA ALA A 14 -2.87 -11.26 7.85
C ALA A 14 -1.48 -10.89 8.42
N TRP A 15 -0.84 -11.80 9.17
CA TRP A 15 0.46 -11.60 9.80
C TRP A 15 1.51 -12.61 9.34
N ARG A 16 1.19 -13.42 8.33
CA ARG A 16 2.03 -14.54 7.89
C ARG A 16 3.43 -14.11 7.45
N TYR A 17 3.54 -12.96 6.79
CA TYR A 17 4.80 -12.41 6.25
C TYR A 17 5.35 -11.27 7.10
N SER A 18 4.64 -10.88 8.16
CA SER A 18 5.00 -9.76 9.03
C SER A 18 6.16 -10.08 9.95
N ALA A 19 6.90 -9.04 10.34
CA ALA A 19 7.96 -9.12 11.34
C ALA A 19 7.37 -9.09 12.76
N VAL A 20 6.54 -10.09 13.10
CA VAL A 20 5.84 -10.18 14.40
C VAL A 20 6.79 -10.22 15.59
N ASP A 21 8.02 -10.66 15.39
CA ASP A 21 9.10 -10.66 16.37
C ASP A 21 9.59 -9.26 16.77
N LYS A 22 9.30 -8.26 15.94
CA LYS A 22 9.60 -6.84 16.23
C LYS A 22 8.47 -6.13 16.97
N LEU A 23 7.29 -6.73 17.08
CA LEU A 23 6.17 -6.14 17.80
C LEU A 23 6.37 -6.19 19.32
N ARG A 24 6.02 -5.11 20.00
CA ARG A 24 5.98 -4.98 21.46
C ARG A 24 4.56 -4.75 21.95
N ALA A 25 4.32 -5.01 23.20
CA ALA A 25 3.04 -4.68 23.83
C ALA A 25 2.79 -3.16 23.72
N GLY A 26 1.71 -2.78 23.06
CA GLY A 26 1.33 -1.38 22.82
C GLY A 26 1.58 -0.88 21.40
N ASP A 27 2.34 -1.58 20.55
CA ASP A 27 2.53 -1.20 19.15
C ASP A 27 1.23 -1.32 18.35
N LEU A 28 0.36 -2.26 18.73
CA LEU A 28 -0.99 -2.38 18.19
C LEU A 28 -1.90 -1.41 18.95
N GLY A 29 -2.12 -0.25 18.33
CA GLY A 29 -3.01 0.78 18.81
C GLY A 29 -4.49 0.42 18.66
N LYS A 30 -5.34 1.40 18.97
CA LYS A 30 -6.76 1.30 18.63
C LYS A 30 -6.93 1.63 17.15
N TRP A 31 -7.83 0.89 16.49
CA TRP A 31 -8.28 1.23 15.16
C TRP A 31 -8.85 2.65 15.13
N ARG A 32 -8.31 3.49 14.26
CA ARG A 32 -8.86 4.80 13.97
C ARG A 32 -10.07 4.61 13.06
N GLN A 33 -11.24 5.03 13.55
CA GLN A 33 -12.49 4.97 12.80
C GLN A 33 -12.62 6.22 11.94
N ILE A 34 -13.00 6.03 10.67
CA ILE A 34 -13.28 7.11 9.72
C ILE A 34 -14.66 6.85 9.13
N GLU A 35 -15.58 7.78 9.36
CA GLU A 35 -16.92 7.74 8.80
C GLU A 35 -17.02 8.79 7.70
N VAL A 36 -17.30 8.36 6.47
CA VAL A 36 -17.49 9.24 5.31
C VAL A 36 -18.98 9.32 5.03
N ALA A 37 -19.56 10.49 5.25
CA ALA A 37 -21.00 10.66 5.09
C ALA A 37 -21.43 10.63 3.61
N SER A 38 -22.70 10.32 3.36
CA SER A 38 -23.23 10.19 2.01
C SER A 38 -22.96 11.42 1.15
N GLY A 39 -22.38 11.21 -0.02
CA GLY A 39 -22.01 12.26 -0.97
C GLY A 39 -20.74 13.04 -0.63
N ASP A 40 -20.10 12.75 0.51
CA ASP A 40 -18.85 13.43 0.89
C ASP A 40 -17.64 12.85 0.16
N ASN A 41 -16.62 13.70 -0.01
CA ASN A 41 -15.30 13.33 -0.49
C ASN A 41 -14.27 13.57 0.62
N VAL A 42 -13.61 12.52 1.08
CA VAL A 42 -12.59 12.60 2.13
C VAL A 42 -11.27 12.02 1.59
N ARG A 43 -10.18 12.74 1.80
CA ARG A 43 -8.82 12.30 1.48
C ARG A 43 -7.98 12.21 2.73
N GLU A 44 -7.24 11.13 2.86
CA GLU A 44 -6.26 10.88 3.91
C GLU A 44 -4.87 10.71 3.29
N LEU A 45 -3.89 11.39 3.86
CA LEU A 45 -2.48 11.26 3.46
C LEU A 45 -1.68 10.65 4.62
N LEU A 46 -1.02 9.52 4.37
CA LEU A 46 -0.19 8.84 5.36
C LEU A 46 1.29 8.94 5.00
N LEU A 47 2.07 9.50 5.91
CA LEU A 47 3.52 9.60 5.80
C LEU A 47 4.17 8.91 6.99
N ILE A 48 4.71 7.72 6.76
CA ILE A 48 5.51 6.98 7.73
C ILE A 48 6.98 7.19 7.38
N SER A 49 7.60 8.21 8.00
CA SER A 49 8.94 8.71 7.68
C SER A 49 9.80 9.04 8.89
N ASP A 50 9.36 8.75 10.11
CA ASP A 50 10.17 8.94 11.32
C ASP A 50 11.30 7.91 11.38
N GLU A 51 12.55 8.35 11.14
CA GLU A 51 13.73 7.48 11.14
C GLU A 51 14.10 6.95 12.52
N ASN A 52 13.56 7.53 13.60
CA ASN A 52 13.78 7.07 14.97
C ASN A 52 12.78 6.01 15.41
N ALA A 53 11.69 5.81 14.67
CA ALA A 53 10.72 4.77 14.97
C ALA A 53 11.30 3.39 14.65
N GLU A 54 11.29 2.48 15.61
CA GLU A 54 11.64 1.06 15.39
C GLU A 54 10.46 0.32 14.74
N THR A 55 9.27 0.51 15.32
CA THR A 55 8.03 -0.12 14.86
C THR A 55 6.92 0.91 14.76
N GLU A 56 6.18 0.89 13.67
CA GLU A 56 5.03 1.76 13.47
C GLU A 56 3.87 0.98 12.83
N VAL A 57 2.74 0.92 13.55
CA VAL A 57 1.53 0.25 13.07
C VAL A 57 0.38 1.24 13.05
N VAL A 58 -0.16 1.48 11.86
CA VAL A 58 -1.35 2.32 11.64
C VAL A 58 -2.50 1.40 11.24
N GLN A 59 -3.63 1.50 11.96
CA GLN A 59 -4.82 0.71 11.69
C GLN A 59 -6.02 1.62 11.45
N LEU A 60 -6.61 1.54 10.26
CA LEU A 60 -7.74 2.35 9.82
C LEU A 60 -8.94 1.48 9.54
N ARG A 61 -10.08 1.86 10.09
CA ARG A 61 -11.37 1.28 9.71
C ARG A 61 -12.25 2.38 9.14
N VAL A 62 -12.63 2.22 7.88
CA VAL A 62 -13.31 3.23 7.09
C VAL A 62 -14.68 2.71 6.68
N ASN A 63 -15.71 3.48 7.01
CA ASN A 63 -17.07 3.26 6.51
C ASN A 63 -17.40 4.37 5.51
N ILE A 64 -17.63 4.00 4.25
CA ILE A 64 -17.97 4.92 3.18
C ILE A 64 -19.47 4.76 2.92
N ALA A 65 -20.24 5.79 3.23
CA ALA A 65 -21.69 5.79 3.01
C ALA A 65 -22.02 5.89 1.51
N ASP A 66 -23.32 5.83 1.18
CA ASP A 66 -23.80 5.84 -0.20
C ASP A 66 -23.32 7.07 -0.98
N ASP A 67 -22.87 6.85 -2.22
CA ASP A 67 -22.40 7.88 -3.16
C ASP A 67 -21.22 8.74 -2.63
N ALA A 68 -20.51 8.27 -1.59
CA ALA A 68 -19.38 8.96 -1.01
C ALA A 68 -18.05 8.42 -1.58
N ARG A 69 -17.00 9.23 -1.44
CA ARG A 69 -15.66 8.91 -1.90
C ARG A 69 -14.64 9.00 -0.78
N PHE A 70 -13.80 7.99 -0.65
CA PHE A 70 -12.64 8.03 0.24
C PHE A 70 -11.37 7.73 -0.54
N GLU A 71 -10.35 8.56 -0.34
CA GLU A 71 -9.05 8.41 -0.96
C GLU A 71 -7.97 8.27 0.11
N LEU A 72 -7.11 7.28 -0.05
CA LEU A 72 -5.97 7.04 0.82
C LEU A 72 -4.69 6.99 0.01
N PHE A 73 -3.81 7.96 0.21
CA PHE A 73 -2.47 7.92 -0.39
C PHE A 73 -1.42 7.89 0.69
N GLY A 74 -0.47 6.95 0.57
CA GLY A 74 0.50 6.75 1.64
C GLY A 74 1.88 6.29 1.21
N VAL A 75 2.89 6.72 1.99
CA VAL A 75 4.27 6.28 1.85
C VAL A 75 4.77 5.70 3.16
N ILE A 76 5.36 4.51 3.09
CA ILE A 76 6.07 3.87 4.19
C ILE A 76 7.56 3.84 3.85
N ALA A 77 8.35 4.74 4.46
CA ALA A 77 9.77 4.93 4.17
C ALA A 77 10.69 4.77 5.40
N SER A 78 10.15 4.59 6.61
CA SER A 78 10.91 4.52 7.87
C SER A 78 10.56 3.29 8.72
N GLY A 79 11.19 3.17 9.88
CA GLY A 79 11.05 2.06 10.81
C GLY A 79 11.83 0.80 10.40
N GLU A 80 12.07 -0.08 11.35
CA GLU A 80 12.50 -1.46 11.07
C GLU A 80 11.33 -2.34 10.63
N PHE A 81 10.17 -2.15 11.26
CA PHE A 81 8.90 -2.73 10.89
C PHE A 81 7.82 -1.65 10.82
N SER A 82 7.17 -1.51 9.67
CA SER A 82 6.09 -0.55 9.51
C SER A 82 4.93 -1.19 8.75
N ARG A 83 3.72 -1.07 9.31
CA ARG A 83 2.50 -1.66 8.80
C ARG A 83 1.38 -0.64 8.74
N VAL A 84 0.73 -0.56 7.61
CA VAL A 84 -0.55 0.14 7.45
C VAL A 84 -1.61 -0.90 7.13
N GLU A 85 -2.61 -1.01 8.01
CA GLU A 85 -3.73 -1.93 7.86
C GLU A 85 -5.02 -1.14 7.69
N VAL A 86 -5.79 -1.45 6.65
CA VAL A 86 -6.98 -0.70 6.27
C VAL A 86 -8.13 -1.66 6.01
N GLU A 87 -9.20 -1.51 6.78
CA GLU A 87 -10.48 -2.16 6.54
C GLU A 87 -11.47 -1.13 6.01
N VAL A 88 -12.08 -1.39 4.85
CA VAL A 88 -13.05 -0.50 4.20
C VAL A 88 -14.36 -1.23 4.03
N THR A 89 -15.46 -0.60 4.43
CA THR A 89 -16.82 -1.04 4.11
C THR A 89 -17.49 0.00 3.24
N MET A 90 -18.08 -0.44 2.12
CA MET A 90 -18.58 0.45 1.08
C MET A 90 -20.09 0.34 0.94
N GLY A 91 -20.77 1.50 0.99
CA GLY A 91 -22.15 1.69 0.66
C GLY A 91 -22.42 1.68 -0.85
N ARG A 92 -23.68 1.89 -1.25
CA ARG A 92 -24.11 1.92 -2.65
C ARG A 92 -23.42 3.07 -3.40
N GLY A 93 -22.90 2.78 -4.60
CA GLY A 93 -22.26 3.79 -5.45
C GLY A 93 -21.01 4.43 -4.83
N ALA A 94 -20.55 3.94 -3.67
CA ALA A 94 -19.36 4.46 -3.00
C ALA A 94 -18.08 4.20 -3.82
N HIS A 95 -17.09 5.07 -3.64
CA HIS A 95 -15.79 4.92 -4.30
C HIS A 95 -14.65 4.91 -3.29
N PHE A 96 -13.73 3.95 -3.43
CA PHE A 96 -12.46 3.90 -2.70
C PHE A 96 -11.27 3.94 -3.64
N GLU A 97 -10.39 4.91 -3.47
CA GLU A 97 -9.11 5.02 -4.20
C GLU A 97 -7.94 4.88 -3.24
N MET A 98 -6.96 4.04 -3.57
CA MET A 98 -5.75 3.90 -2.77
C MET A 98 -4.49 3.90 -3.62
N GLY A 99 -3.56 4.78 -3.24
CA GLY A 99 -2.18 4.77 -3.73
C GLY A 99 -1.19 4.52 -2.60
N GLY A 100 -0.44 3.41 -2.66
CA GLY A 100 0.52 3.03 -1.63
C GLY A 100 1.94 2.87 -2.15
N ILE A 101 2.92 3.45 -1.44
CA ILE A 101 4.34 3.29 -1.76
C ILE A 101 5.07 2.73 -0.55
N THR A 102 5.84 1.65 -0.73
CA THR A 102 6.78 1.18 0.28
C THR A 102 8.20 1.25 -0.26
N VAL A 103 9.11 1.87 0.51
CA VAL A 103 10.52 2.02 0.13
C VAL A 103 11.39 1.62 1.30
N GLY A 104 12.33 0.67 1.12
CA GLY A 104 13.19 0.26 2.20
C GLY A 104 14.30 -0.70 1.84
N GLY A 105 15.33 -0.70 2.70
CA GLY A 105 16.50 -1.57 2.54
C GLY A 105 16.97 -2.16 3.87
N ARG A 106 18.22 -2.64 3.89
CA ARG A 106 18.81 -3.32 5.04
C ARG A 106 17.95 -4.51 5.47
N ASN A 107 17.48 -4.54 6.70
CA ASN A 107 16.62 -5.62 7.25
C ASN A 107 15.27 -5.05 7.71
N THR A 108 14.68 -4.18 6.89
CA THR A 108 13.39 -3.56 7.19
C THR A 108 12.25 -4.35 6.57
N VAL A 109 11.09 -4.34 7.23
CA VAL A 109 9.84 -4.89 6.69
C VAL A 109 8.80 -3.77 6.63
N ARG A 110 8.21 -3.56 5.45
CA ARG A 110 7.18 -2.55 5.21
C ARG A 110 5.99 -3.18 4.53
N GLU A 111 4.81 -2.92 5.05
CA GLU A 111 3.64 -3.59 4.53
C GLU A 111 2.37 -2.74 4.51
N PHE A 112 1.61 -2.91 3.42
CA PHE A 112 0.20 -2.56 3.37
C PHE A 112 -0.65 -3.83 3.45
N VAL A 113 -1.66 -3.78 4.30
CA VAL A 113 -2.67 -4.83 4.42
C VAL A 113 -4.03 -4.18 4.26
N THR A 114 -4.78 -4.60 3.26
CA THR A 114 -6.09 -4.02 2.95
C THR A 114 -7.16 -5.09 2.90
N ARG A 115 -8.34 -4.75 3.40
CA ARG A 115 -9.57 -5.52 3.19
C ARG A 115 -10.67 -4.55 2.77
N VAL A 116 -11.15 -4.70 1.55
CA VAL A 116 -12.20 -3.85 0.98
C VAL A 116 -13.45 -4.67 0.78
N ASN A 117 -14.47 -4.38 1.57
CA ASN A 117 -15.77 -5.03 1.51
C ASN A 117 -16.76 -4.17 0.70
N HIS A 118 -17.09 -4.64 -0.49
CA HIS A 118 -18.18 -4.13 -1.30
C HIS A 118 -19.49 -4.69 -0.76
N ALA A 119 -20.07 -4.00 0.23
CA ALA A 119 -21.26 -4.46 0.93
C ALA A 119 -22.55 -4.17 0.14
N GLU A 120 -22.55 -3.13 -0.70
CA GLU A 120 -23.71 -2.65 -1.44
C GLU A 120 -23.42 -2.54 -2.96
N PRO A 121 -24.47 -2.51 -3.83
CA PRO A 121 -24.30 -2.43 -5.28
C PRO A 121 -23.61 -1.16 -5.78
N GLU A 122 -23.05 -1.24 -7.01
CA GLU A 122 -22.52 -0.11 -7.79
C GLU A 122 -21.29 0.56 -7.18
N ALA A 123 -20.72 -0.02 -6.10
CA ALA A 123 -19.52 0.51 -5.49
C ALA A 123 -18.28 0.19 -6.35
N THR A 124 -17.30 1.09 -6.33
CA THR A 124 -16.07 0.95 -7.11
C THR A 124 -14.82 1.13 -6.23
N SER A 125 -13.78 0.33 -6.48
CA SER A 125 -12.51 0.51 -5.77
C SER A 125 -11.30 0.29 -6.66
N ASN A 126 -10.26 1.07 -6.42
CA ASN A 126 -8.97 0.90 -7.07
C ASN A 126 -7.83 0.99 -6.04
N GLN A 127 -6.92 0.02 -6.07
CA GLN A 127 -5.78 -0.04 -5.15
C GLN A 127 -4.50 -0.22 -5.95
N THR A 128 -3.65 0.79 -5.98
CA THR A 128 -2.36 0.77 -6.67
C THR A 128 -1.22 0.83 -5.66
N VAL A 129 -0.44 -0.25 -5.53
CA VAL A 129 0.69 -0.31 -4.59
C VAL A 129 2.00 -0.56 -5.33
N ARG A 130 2.99 0.25 -5.02
CA ARG A 130 4.36 0.14 -5.56
C ARG A 130 5.36 -0.03 -4.43
N SER A 131 6.20 -1.06 -4.55
CA SER A 131 7.11 -1.49 -3.49
C SER A 131 8.54 -1.54 -4.04
N VAL A 132 9.47 -0.81 -3.41
CA VAL A 132 10.88 -0.75 -3.87
C VAL A 132 11.80 -1.12 -2.73
N HIS A 133 12.57 -2.21 -2.90
CA HIS A 133 13.43 -2.72 -1.84
C HIS A 133 14.84 -3.07 -2.31
N TRP A 134 15.80 -2.96 -1.38
CA TRP A 134 17.23 -3.30 -1.57
C TRP A 134 17.82 -3.96 -0.32
N GLY A 135 19.06 -4.45 -0.41
CA GLY A 135 19.71 -5.18 0.68
C GLY A 135 18.90 -6.40 1.11
N ALA A 136 18.51 -6.48 2.37
CA ALA A 136 17.61 -7.50 2.90
C ALA A 136 16.23 -6.92 3.26
N GLY A 137 15.84 -5.80 2.64
CA GLY A 137 14.53 -5.18 2.83
C GLY A 137 13.40 -6.04 2.26
N THR A 138 12.25 -6.04 2.94
CA THR A 138 11.07 -6.80 2.54
C THR A 138 9.87 -5.88 2.41
N GLY A 139 9.19 -5.97 1.27
CA GLY A 139 7.88 -5.33 1.04
C GLY A 139 6.76 -6.36 1.04
N ASN A 140 5.68 -6.11 1.77
CA ASN A 140 4.52 -6.98 1.77
C ASN A 140 3.26 -6.21 1.33
N PHE A 141 2.45 -6.85 0.52
CA PHE A 141 1.10 -6.43 0.21
C PHE A 141 0.14 -7.60 0.36
N LEU A 142 -0.80 -7.47 1.29
CA LEU A 142 -1.89 -8.42 1.46
C LEU A 142 -3.18 -7.64 1.21
N GLY A 143 -3.82 -7.91 0.07
CA GLY A 143 -5.01 -7.19 -0.35
C GLY A 143 -6.19 -8.13 -0.54
N ALA A 144 -7.27 -7.95 0.20
CA ALA A 144 -8.50 -8.69 0.05
C ALA A 144 -9.62 -7.79 -0.48
N ILE A 145 -10.35 -8.27 -1.47
CA ILE A 145 -11.60 -7.68 -1.94
C ILE A 145 -12.70 -8.69 -1.71
N ASP A 146 -13.67 -8.32 -0.90
CA ASP A 146 -14.87 -9.12 -0.60
C ASP A 146 -16.07 -8.46 -1.28
N VAL A 147 -16.87 -9.21 -2.05
CA VAL A 147 -18.08 -8.72 -2.75
C VAL A 147 -19.29 -9.49 -2.30
N ALA A 148 -20.22 -8.80 -1.61
CA ALA A 148 -21.45 -9.41 -1.12
C ALA A 148 -22.36 -9.88 -2.28
N ARG A 149 -23.19 -10.89 -2.04
CA ARG A 149 -24.07 -11.51 -3.06
C ARG A 149 -24.97 -10.51 -3.79
N HIS A 150 -25.47 -9.49 -3.09
CA HIS A 150 -26.33 -8.48 -3.67
C HIS A 150 -25.58 -7.26 -4.21
N ALA A 151 -24.26 -7.17 -4.00
CA ALA A 151 -23.40 -6.06 -4.45
C ALA A 151 -23.12 -6.17 -5.97
N GLN A 152 -24.18 -6.14 -6.77
CA GLN A 152 -24.10 -6.18 -8.22
C GLN A 152 -23.50 -4.87 -8.78
N LYS A 153 -22.90 -4.92 -9.97
CA LYS A 153 -22.26 -3.79 -10.64
C LYS A 153 -21.01 -3.26 -9.93
N THR A 154 -20.47 -4.03 -8.98
CA THR A 154 -19.17 -3.72 -8.40
C THR A 154 -18.09 -3.68 -9.48
N ASP A 155 -17.21 -2.66 -9.43
CA ASP A 155 -15.99 -2.57 -10.25
C ASP A 155 -14.79 -2.38 -9.30
N ALA A 156 -13.94 -3.41 -9.20
CA ALA A 156 -12.88 -3.43 -8.20
C ALA A 156 -11.55 -3.90 -8.80
N ALA A 157 -10.48 -3.17 -8.53
CA ALA A 157 -9.15 -3.51 -9.00
C ALA A 157 -8.07 -3.39 -7.92
N GLN A 158 -7.10 -4.32 -7.96
CA GLN A 158 -5.86 -4.24 -7.21
C GLN A 158 -4.67 -4.41 -8.16
N ASP A 159 -3.72 -3.50 -8.14
CA ASP A 159 -2.47 -3.60 -8.90
C ASP A 159 -1.26 -3.39 -7.99
N PHE A 160 -0.55 -4.48 -7.73
CA PHE A 160 0.69 -4.45 -6.96
C PHE A 160 1.89 -4.71 -7.86
N LYS A 161 2.92 -3.86 -7.76
CA LYS A 161 4.22 -4.13 -8.41
C LYS A 161 5.35 -3.93 -7.42
N GLY A 162 6.25 -4.92 -7.37
CA GLY A 162 7.48 -4.90 -6.57
C GLY A 162 8.72 -4.75 -7.45
N LEU A 163 9.63 -3.86 -7.05
CA LEU A 163 10.90 -3.61 -7.71
C LEU A 163 12.03 -3.94 -6.75
N LEU A 164 12.85 -4.93 -7.10
CA LEU A 164 14.01 -5.35 -6.33
C LEU A 164 15.27 -4.70 -6.93
N LEU A 165 15.92 -3.83 -6.17
CA LEU A 165 17.11 -3.12 -6.62
C LEU A 165 18.40 -3.93 -6.38
N GLU A 166 18.38 -4.86 -5.43
CA GLU A 166 19.54 -5.67 -5.05
C GLU A 166 19.15 -7.11 -4.71
N LYS A 167 20.15 -7.99 -4.77
CA LYS A 167 20.03 -9.38 -4.27
C LYS A 167 19.82 -9.37 -2.76
N GLY A 168 18.91 -10.22 -2.27
CA GLY A 168 18.55 -10.31 -0.85
C GLY A 168 17.28 -9.56 -0.49
N ALA A 169 16.89 -8.53 -1.25
CA ALA A 169 15.59 -7.91 -1.13
C ALA A 169 14.48 -8.88 -1.54
N SER A 170 13.32 -8.74 -0.91
CA SER A 170 12.18 -9.60 -1.18
C SER A 170 10.86 -8.83 -1.18
N VAL A 171 9.86 -9.40 -1.83
CA VAL A 171 8.50 -8.89 -1.86
C VAL A 171 7.53 -10.06 -1.76
N ASN A 172 6.51 -9.94 -0.92
CA ASN A 172 5.40 -10.87 -0.85
C ASN A 172 4.11 -10.16 -1.25
N ALA A 173 3.42 -10.69 -2.25
CA ALA A 173 2.12 -10.18 -2.68
C ALA A 173 1.07 -11.27 -2.57
N VAL A 174 0.00 -10.99 -1.83
CA VAL A 174 -1.10 -11.94 -1.59
C VAL A 174 -2.42 -11.23 -1.91
N PRO A 175 -2.75 -11.04 -3.19
CA PRO A 175 -4.06 -10.54 -3.57
C PRO A 175 -5.11 -11.64 -3.44
N GLN A 176 -6.25 -11.30 -2.84
CA GLN A 176 -7.38 -12.21 -2.63
C GLN A 176 -8.68 -11.59 -3.16
N LEU A 177 -9.52 -12.41 -3.77
CA LEU A 177 -10.86 -12.04 -4.22
C LEU A 177 -11.86 -13.06 -3.69
N GLU A 178 -12.87 -12.60 -2.95
CA GLU A 178 -14.00 -13.41 -2.53
C GLU A 178 -15.30 -12.78 -3.07
N ILE A 179 -15.83 -13.35 -4.14
CA ILE A 179 -16.89 -12.73 -4.93
C ILE A 179 -18.12 -13.62 -4.92
N PHE A 180 -19.23 -13.09 -4.36
CA PHE A 180 -20.51 -13.79 -4.30
C PHE A 180 -21.56 -13.22 -5.26
N ALA A 181 -21.28 -12.12 -5.95
CA ALA A 181 -22.14 -11.51 -6.97
C ALA A 181 -21.74 -11.94 -8.38
N ASP A 182 -22.70 -11.95 -9.33
CA ASP A 182 -22.51 -12.47 -10.68
C ASP A 182 -22.15 -11.35 -11.69
N ASP A 183 -22.76 -10.18 -11.57
CA ASP A 183 -22.60 -9.06 -12.52
C ASP A 183 -21.61 -8.02 -11.95
N VAL A 184 -20.34 -8.37 -11.99
CA VAL A 184 -19.24 -7.54 -11.44
C VAL A 184 -18.02 -7.55 -12.34
N LYS A 185 -17.15 -6.56 -12.17
CA LYS A 185 -15.83 -6.50 -12.75
C LYS A 185 -14.81 -6.46 -11.61
N CYS A 186 -14.11 -7.56 -11.39
CA CYS A 186 -13.11 -7.63 -10.35
C CYS A 186 -11.82 -8.18 -10.93
N ALA A 187 -10.71 -7.48 -10.67
CA ALA A 187 -9.40 -7.89 -11.14
C ALA A 187 -8.32 -7.65 -10.10
N HIS A 188 -7.31 -8.49 -10.11
CA HIS A 188 -6.08 -8.22 -9.39
C HIS A 188 -4.85 -8.53 -10.25
N GLY A 189 -3.76 -7.78 -10.03
CA GLY A 189 -2.45 -8.03 -10.60
C GLY A 189 -1.39 -7.95 -9.54
N ALA A 190 -0.41 -8.88 -9.60
CA ALA A 190 0.77 -8.81 -8.75
C ALA A 190 1.99 -9.23 -9.54
N THR A 191 3.00 -8.36 -9.59
CA THR A 191 4.26 -8.63 -10.30
C THR A 191 5.45 -8.22 -9.45
N VAL A 192 6.56 -8.93 -9.61
CA VAL A 192 7.84 -8.59 -8.98
C VAL A 192 8.91 -8.65 -10.05
N GLY A 193 9.72 -7.61 -10.12
CA GLY A 193 10.77 -7.50 -11.13
C GLY A 193 12.01 -6.76 -10.64
N GLN A 194 12.90 -6.52 -11.58
CA GLN A 194 14.10 -5.71 -11.42
C GLN A 194 14.05 -4.51 -12.36
N LEU A 195 14.96 -3.56 -12.20
CA LEU A 195 15.09 -2.45 -13.13
C LEU A 195 15.32 -2.95 -14.55
N ASP A 196 14.69 -2.30 -15.51
CA ASP A 196 14.89 -2.59 -16.94
C ASP A 196 16.29 -2.18 -17.37
N GLU A 197 17.12 -3.17 -17.63
CA GLU A 197 18.51 -2.98 -18.08
C GLU A 197 18.56 -2.29 -19.46
N THR A 198 17.57 -2.52 -20.33
CA THR A 198 17.50 -1.86 -21.63
C THR A 198 17.24 -0.35 -21.47
N ALA A 199 16.31 0.02 -20.57
CA ALA A 199 16.07 1.41 -20.24
C ALA A 199 17.32 2.08 -19.62
N ARG A 200 18.01 1.39 -18.71
CA ARG A 200 19.26 1.88 -18.12
C ARG A 200 20.36 2.10 -19.18
N PHE A 201 20.55 1.13 -20.07
CA PHE A 201 21.49 1.25 -21.16
C PHE A 201 21.17 2.42 -22.09
N TYR A 202 19.89 2.61 -22.44
CA TYR A 202 19.45 3.71 -23.27
C TYR A 202 19.70 5.08 -22.61
N MET A 203 19.46 5.21 -21.31
CA MET A 203 19.73 6.43 -20.56
C MET A 203 21.24 6.72 -20.47
N ALA A 204 22.06 5.70 -20.22
CA ALA A 204 23.53 5.80 -20.19
C ALA A 204 24.08 6.25 -21.57
N ALA A 205 23.55 5.72 -22.67
CA ALA A 205 23.93 6.15 -24.03
C ALA A 205 23.59 7.62 -24.31
N ARG A 206 22.70 8.23 -23.52
CA ARG A 206 22.37 9.66 -23.57
C ARG A 206 23.12 10.51 -22.56
N GLY A 207 24.09 9.94 -21.85
CA GLY A 207 24.98 10.65 -20.94
C GLY A 207 24.45 10.79 -19.50
N LEU A 208 23.37 10.10 -19.14
CA LEU A 208 22.91 10.08 -17.76
C LEU A 208 23.84 9.18 -16.92
N SER A 209 24.16 9.65 -15.72
CA SER A 209 24.92 8.79 -14.77
C SER A 209 24.08 7.59 -14.33
N PRO A 210 24.70 6.47 -13.93
CA PRO A 210 23.97 5.27 -13.48
C PRO A 210 23.01 5.56 -12.33
N ASP A 211 23.41 6.41 -11.39
CA ASP A 211 22.57 6.76 -10.22
C ASP A 211 21.38 7.61 -10.62
N LEU A 212 21.57 8.61 -11.50
CA LEU A 212 20.49 9.42 -12.01
C LEU A 212 19.50 8.57 -12.83
N ALA A 213 20.01 7.66 -13.67
CA ALA A 213 19.16 6.75 -14.43
C ALA A 213 18.33 5.86 -13.50
N ARG A 214 18.95 5.28 -12.47
CA ARG A 214 18.26 4.47 -11.46
C ARG A 214 17.18 5.28 -10.76
N ARG A 215 17.53 6.48 -10.27
CA ARG A 215 16.60 7.38 -9.58
C ARG A 215 15.38 7.70 -10.44
N LEU A 216 15.57 8.07 -11.70
CA LEU A 216 14.48 8.41 -12.62
C LEU A 216 13.57 7.21 -12.91
N LEU A 217 14.14 6.02 -13.09
CA LEU A 217 13.35 4.80 -13.30
C LEU A 217 12.53 4.42 -12.06
N VAL A 218 13.12 4.54 -10.87
CA VAL A 218 12.38 4.30 -9.63
C VAL A 218 11.31 5.37 -9.43
N GLN A 219 11.61 6.64 -9.70
CA GLN A 219 10.64 7.73 -9.62
C GLN A 219 9.41 7.48 -10.51
N ALA A 220 9.64 7.10 -11.77
CA ALA A 220 8.56 6.77 -12.69
C ALA A 220 7.74 5.56 -12.18
N PHE A 221 8.42 4.54 -11.63
CA PHE A 221 7.77 3.34 -11.11
C PHE A 221 6.88 3.63 -9.89
N ILE A 222 7.38 4.38 -8.89
CA ILE A 222 6.60 4.68 -7.69
C ILE A 222 5.53 5.75 -7.94
N GLY A 223 5.75 6.68 -8.88
CA GLY A 223 4.79 7.69 -9.27
C GLY A 223 3.48 7.11 -9.81
N ASP A 224 3.52 5.90 -10.37
CA ASP A 224 2.34 5.17 -10.83
C ASP A 224 1.30 4.92 -9.69
N ALA A 225 1.74 4.81 -8.43
CA ALA A 225 0.85 4.70 -7.28
C ALA A 225 0.10 6.00 -6.94
N LEU A 226 0.54 7.12 -7.48
CA LEU A 226 0.00 8.44 -7.16
C LEU A 226 -0.82 9.05 -8.32
N VAL A 227 -1.05 8.30 -9.40
CA VAL A 227 -1.77 8.80 -10.59
C VAL A 227 -3.20 9.26 -10.26
N GLY A 228 -3.85 8.64 -9.29
CA GLY A 228 -5.19 9.03 -8.83
C GLY A 228 -5.21 10.26 -7.90
N LEU A 229 -4.05 10.78 -7.50
CA LEU A 229 -3.93 11.94 -6.62
C LEU A 229 -3.86 13.23 -7.45
N ASP A 230 -4.92 14.02 -7.41
CA ASP A 230 -5.08 15.28 -8.17
C ASP A 230 -4.54 16.53 -7.42
N ASP A 231 -3.87 16.33 -6.29
CA ASP A 231 -3.25 17.36 -5.45
C ASP A 231 -1.74 17.36 -5.68
N GLU A 232 -1.22 18.38 -6.39
CA GLU A 232 0.19 18.47 -6.78
C GLU A 232 1.13 18.59 -5.57
N GLU A 233 0.75 19.37 -4.53
CA GLU A 233 1.55 19.52 -3.32
C GLU A 233 1.65 18.19 -2.54
N ALA A 234 0.52 17.51 -2.38
CA ALA A 234 0.48 16.19 -1.75
C ALA A 234 1.27 15.15 -2.57
N HIS A 235 1.14 15.17 -3.90
CA HIS A 235 1.88 14.30 -4.80
C HIS A 235 3.40 14.50 -4.66
N GLU A 236 3.87 15.75 -4.75
CA GLU A 236 5.31 16.08 -4.60
C GLU A 236 5.83 15.66 -3.22
N LYS A 237 5.06 15.89 -2.16
CA LYS A 237 5.43 15.52 -0.80
C LYS A 237 5.58 14.02 -0.61
N LEU A 238 4.62 13.23 -1.10
CA LEU A 238 4.66 11.77 -1.01
C LEU A 238 5.81 11.20 -1.83
N LEU A 239 5.92 11.63 -3.08
CA LEU A 239 6.97 11.20 -3.99
C LEU A 239 8.36 11.57 -3.47
N GLY A 240 8.53 12.81 -3.01
CA GLY A 240 9.77 13.31 -2.42
C GLY A 240 10.21 12.49 -1.21
N THR A 241 9.28 12.18 -0.29
CA THR A 241 9.58 11.34 0.89
C THR A 241 10.11 9.95 0.49
N ALA A 242 9.53 9.33 -0.53
CA ALA A 242 10.00 8.04 -1.02
C ALA A 242 11.38 8.13 -1.69
N LEU A 243 11.61 9.17 -2.51
CA LEU A 243 12.88 9.40 -3.19
C LEU A 243 14.02 9.79 -2.24
N ASP A 244 13.75 10.58 -1.22
CA ASP A 244 14.75 10.94 -0.19
C ASP A 244 15.29 9.67 0.51
N LYS A 245 14.44 8.66 0.69
CA LYS A 245 14.87 7.38 1.25
C LYS A 245 15.76 6.60 0.28
N LEU A 246 15.45 6.65 -1.01
CA LEU A 246 16.26 6.03 -2.06
C LEU A 246 17.61 6.75 -2.20
N ASP A 247 17.61 8.09 -2.25
CA ASP A 247 18.82 8.90 -2.45
C ASP A 247 19.85 8.70 -1.33
N LYS A 248 19.42 8.40 -0.10
CA LYS A 248 20.31 8.02 1.01
C LYS A 248 20.95 6.62 0.84
N HIS A 249 20.48 5.85 -0.11
CA HIS A 249 21.01 4.52 -0.43
C HIS A 249 21.93 4.54 -1.65
N LEU A 250 21.69 5.42 -2.62
CA LEU A 250 22.49 5.58 -3.83
C LEU A 250 23.85 6.23 -3.54
#